data_41f9844e9d6a186ab9d5b666327e93d1
#
_entry.id   41f9844e9d6a186ab9d5b666327e93d1
#
_cell.length_a   1.000
_cell.length_b   1.000
_cell.length_c   1.000
_cell.angle_alpha   90.00
_cell.angle_beta   90.00
_cell.angle_gamma   90.00
#
_symmetry.space_group_name_H-M   'P 1'
#
loop_
_entity.id
_entity.type
_entity.pdbx_description
1 polymer ?
#
loop_
_entity_poly.entity_id
_entity_poly.type
_entity_poly.pdbx_seq_one_letter_code
_entity_poly.pdbx_strand_id
1 'polypeptide(L)'
;MISCVAPQLVMASETEQMKPNIVIILVDDLGWNDVGYHNENVSTPNIDRLAKAGVELDRFYVNPTCSPTRASLMSGEFATTHGVDSPVQWHSKTGLPLNHRILPQFLKSEGYSTHLVGKWHLGSADRDYWPQRRGFDSFYGHLNGGIGYHDHIFSGGKDWQKDGVTIREVGYSTDLITRESVNIIKSSSRTNPFFLNVSYNAPHTPIETRQIDEKEEKNRATYLEMISTLDYGIGQIVSALEEEELLNQTVIFFTSDNGGFSPAPWFVELLIPPMRDGLADNSPLLGGKGWPNEGGVRVPAAVWWAGKIESERPNQQVMHIADILPTLADLIGFDTGDIDGKSVLQPLVDGNLIQRGPIVVANMGSEALIDWPWKLIRRASLPVLPD
;
A
#
# COMPACT_ATOMS: atom_id res chain seq x y z
N MET A 1 43.52 59.68 4.11
CA MET A 1 42.14 59.18 3.99
C MET A 1 42.24 57.69 3.63
N ILE A 2 42.02 56.84 4.63
CA ILE A 2 42.05 55.38 4.45
C ILE A 2 40.60 54.94 4.27
N SER A 3 40.25 54.48 3.07
CA SER A 3 38.93 53.95 2.75
C SER A 3 38.80 52.52 3.26
N CYS A 4 38.00 52.31 4.31
CA CYS A 4 37.60 50.97 4.74
C CYS A 4 36.53 50.43 3.79
N VAL A 5 36.86 49.43 3.01
CA VAL A 5 35.90 48.61 2.27
C VAL A 5 35.40 47.51 3.22
N ALA A 6 34.15 47.60 3.60
CA ALA A 6 33.48 46.53 4.37
C ALA A 6 33.26 45.32 3.48
N PRO A 7 33.51 44.08 3.96
CA PRO A 7 33.18 42.88 3.19
C PRO A 7 31.66 42.72 3.15
N GLN A 8 31.10 42.65 1.93
CA GLN A 8 29.74 42.19 1.73
C GLN A 8 29.67 40.72 2.07
N LEU A 9 28.95 40.37 3.16
CA LEU A 9 28.50 38.99 3.42
C LEU A 9 27.57 38.58 2.26
N VAL A 10 28.08 37.74 1.40
CA VAL A 10 27.23 36.97 0.48
C VAL A 10 26.47 35.97 1.35
N MET A 11 25.21 36.28 1.64
CA MET A 11 24.29 35.32 2.20
C MET A 11 24.19 34.17 1.18
N ALA A 12 24.72 33.01 1.51
CA ALA A 12 24.44 31.78 0.77
C ALA A 12 22.92 31.62 0.77
N SER A 13 22.29 31.63 -0.39
CA SER A 13 20.90 31.25 -0.52
C SER A 13 20.80 29.82 -0.02
N GLU A 14 20.03 29.58 1.04
CA GLU A 14 19.54 28.23 1.34
C GLU A 14 18.91 27.75 0.05
N THR A 15 19.53 26.80 -0.62
CA THR A 15 18.90 26.09 -1.71
C THR A 15 17.70 25.39 -1.09
N GLU A 16 16.50 25.88 -1.35
CA GLU A 16 15.25 25.26 -0.95
C GLU A 16 15.31 23.81 -1.39
N GLN A 17 15.44 22.91 -0.43
CA GLN A 17 15.64 21.49 -0.71
C GLN A 17 14.35 21.00 -1.36
N MET A 18 14.40 20.68 -2.66
CA MET A 18 13.22 20.24 -3.39
C MET A 18 12.59 19.03 -2.69
N LYS A 19 11.29 19.14 -2.38
CA LYS A 19 10.50 18.05 -1.80
C LYS A 19 10.52 16.86 -2.75
N PRO A 20 10.72 15.62 -2.26
CA PRO A 20 10.75 14.45 -3.11
C PRO A 20 9.37 14.11 -3.65
N ASN A 21 9.30 13.48 -4.82
CA ASN A 21 8.10 12.76 -5.25
C ASN A 21 7.88 11.56 -4.34
N ILE A 22 6.62 11.15 -4.21
CA ILE A 22 6.23 10.02 -3.37
C ILE A 22 5.44 9.04 -4.23
N VAL A 23 5.91 7.78 -4.30
CA VAL A 23 5.20 6.68 -4.93
C VAL A 23 4.95 5.62 -3.87
N ILE A 24 3.68 5.28 -3.63
CA ILE A 24 3.30 4.14 -2.79
C ILE A 24 2.69 3.08 -3.69
N ILE A 25 3.33 1.92 -3.77
CA ILE A 25 2.86 0.74 -4.50
C ILE A 25 2.26 -0.21 -3.48
N LEU A 26 0.94 -0.27 -3.43
CA LEU A 26 0.17 -1.12 -2.53
C LEU A 26 -0.47 -2.24 -3.35
N VAL A 27 -0.10 -3.49 -3.08
CA VAL A 27 -0.69 -4.67 -3.72
C VAL A 27 -1.71 -5.35 -2.81
N ASP A 28 -2.58 -6.16 -3.38
CA ASP A 28 -3.76 -6.71 -2.71
C ASP A 28 -3.61 -8.23 -2.52
N ASP A 29 -3.56 -8.70 -1.27
CA ASP A 29 -3.46 -10.13 -0.92
C ASP A 29 -2.13 -10.82 -1.29
N LEU A 30 -1.00 -10.13 -1.30
CA LEU A 30 0.30 -10.76 -1.58
C LEU A 30 0.85 -11.46 -0.34
N GLY A 31 1.16 -12.75 -0.44
CA GLY A 31 1.74 -13.54 0.64
C GLY A 31 3.18 -13.18 0.96
N TRP A 32 3.61 -13.43 2.22
CA TRP A 32 4.99 -13.21 2.65
C TRP A 32 6.01 -13.92 1.76
N ASN A 33 5.72 -15.17 1.40
CA ASN A 33 6.61 -16.04 0.61
C ASN A 33 6.32 -15.98 -0.90
N ASP A 34 5.57 -14.96 -1.35
CA ASP A 34 5.18 -14.75 -2.75
C ASP A 34 6.03 -13.73 -3.48
N VAL A 35 7.21 -13.41 -2.94
CA VAL A 35 8.22 -12.53 -3.54
C VAL A 35 9.59 -13.23 -3.62
N GLY A 36 10.39 -12.92 -4.62
CA GLY A 36 11.64 -13.60 -4.90
C GLY A 36 12.68 -13.44 -3.79
N TYR A 37 12.74 -12.28 -3.12
CA TYR A 37 13.68 -12.05 -2.02
C TYR A 37 13.34 -12.83 -0.73
N HIS A 38 12.15 -13.46 -0.63
CA HIS A 38 11.80 -14.41 0.43
C HIS A 38 11.81 -15.87 -0.06
N ASN A 39 11.64 -16.10 -1.38
CA ASN A 39 11.48 -17.44 -1.95
C ASN A 39 12.11 -17.53 -3.34
N GLU A 40 13.23 -18.23 -3.45
CA GLU A 40 13.96 -18.40 -4.72
C GLU A 40 13.15 -19.09 -5.85
N ASN A 41 12.05 -19.77 -5.50
CA ASN A 41 11.15 -20.40 -6.47
C ASN A 41 10.09 -19.43 -7.02
N VAL A 42 10.04 -18.19 -6.54
CA VAL A 42 9.14 -17.13 -7.03
C VAL A 42 9.96 -16.08 -7.76
N SER A 43 9.58 -15.77 -9.00
CA SER A 43 10.31 -14.81 -9.82
C SER A 43 9.61 -13.44 -9.78
N THR A 44 10.19 -12.51 -9.02
CA THR A 44 9.74 -11.11 -8.93
C THR A 44 10.93 -10.14 -9.04
N PRO A 45 11.65 -10.14 -10.18
CA PRO A 45 12.92 -9.43 -10.30
C PRO A 45 12.82 -7.92 -10.09
N ASN A 46 11.67 -7.30 -10.37
CA ASN A 46 11.46 -5.86 -10.19
C ASN A 46 11.11 -5.50 -8.74
N ILE A 47 10.30 -6.32 -8.07
CA ILE A 47 10.03 -6.20 -6.62
C ILE A 47 11.31 -6.49 -5.84
N ASP A 48 12.06 -7.52 -6.21
CA ASP A 48 13.35 -7.85 -5.60
C ASP A 48 14.37 -6.71 -5.76
N ARG A 49 14.32 -6.01 -6.91
CA ARG A 49 15.14 -4.82 -7.14
C ARG A 49 14.80 -3.70 -6.16
N LEU A 50 13.53 -3.45 -5.85
CA LEU A 50 13.14 -2.44 -4.85
C LEU A 50 13.72 -2.77 -3.47
N ALA A 51 13.63 -4.02 -3.05
CA ALA A 51 14.18 -4.48 -1.77
C ALA A 51 15.72 -4.45 -1.74
N LYS A 52 16.37 -4.80 -2.85
CA LYS A 52 17.84 -4.90 -2.95
C LYS A 52 18.51 -3.55 -3.17
N ALA A 53 17.94 -2.67 -4.00
CA ALA A 53 18.48 -1.34 -4.26
C ALA A 53 18.10 -0.33 -3.16
N GLY A 54 16.98 -0.55 -2.50
CA GLY A 54 16.53 0.18 -1.32
C GLY A 54 16.80 -0.59 -0.04
N VAL A 55 15.77 -0.73 0.78
CA VAL A 55 15.80 -1.43 2.07
C VAL A 55 14.57 -2.31 2.22
N GLU A 56 14.77 -3.61 2.42
CA GLU A 56 13.71 -4.51 2.87
C GLU A 56 13.29 -4.16 4.30
N LEU A 57 11.98 -4.15 4.56
CA LEU A 57 11.40 -3.89 5.88
C LEU A 57 10.92 -5.21 6.50
N ASP A 58 11.83 -5.92 7.21
CA ASP A 58 11.57 -7.27 7.74
C ASP A 58 10.39 -7.35 8.73
N ARG A 59 10.15 -6.27 9.48
CA ARG A 59 9.09 -6.23 10.51
C ARG A 59 8.02 -5.20 10.19
N PHE A 60 7.52 -5.25 8.96
CA PHE A 60 6.45 -4.36 8.51
C PHE A 60 5.09 -5.00 8.72
N TYR A 61 4.24 -4.32 9.47
CA TYR A 61 2.92 -4.80 9.86
C TYR A 61 1.81 -3.97 9.20
N VAL A 62 0.71 -4.65 8.91
CA VAL A 62 -0.53 -4.09 8.36
C VAL A 62 -1.72 -4.64 9.14
N ASN A 63 -2.95 -4.25 8.81
CA ASN A 63 -4.13 -4.88 9.35
C ASN A 63 -4.45 -6.21 8.63
N PRO A 64 -5.25 -7.10 9.24
CA PRO A 64 -5.54 -8.42 8.65
C PRO A 64 -6.36 -8.38 7.36
N THR A 65 -6.93 -7.24 6.98
CA THR A 65 -7.77 -7.06 5.78
C THR A 65 -7.56 -5.68 5.14
N CYS A 66 -8.00 -5.57 3.89
CA CYS A 66 -7.71 -4.46 2.99
C CYS A 66 -8.22 -3.07 3.48
N SER A 67 -9.52 -2.88 3.79
CA SER A 67 -10.02 -1.55 4.18
C SER A 67 -9.38 -1.01 5.45
N PRO A 68 -9.20 -1.79 6.54
CA PRO A 68 -8.48 -1.34 7.72
C PRO A 68 -7.05 -0.87 7.42
N THR A 69 -6.31 -1.60 6.60
CA THR A 69 -4.94 -1.24 6.22
C THR A 69 -4.90 0.04 5.39
N ARG A 70 -5.78 0.14 4.39
CA ARG A 70 -5.88 1.33 3.53
C ARG A 70 -6.29 2.56 4.31
N ALA A 71 -7.19 2.39 5.29
CA ALA A 71 -7.57 3.45 6.22
C ALA A 71 -6.39 3.89 7.09
N SER A 72 -5.62 2.92 7.65
CA SER A 72 -4.42 3.23 8.45
C SER A 72 -3.33 3.92 7.64
N LEU A 73 -3.10 3.52 6.37
CA LEU A 73 -2.18 4.21 5.46
C LEU A 73 -2.59 5.67 5.25
N MET A 74 -3.88 5.91 5.05
CA MET A 74 -4.40 7.23 4.75
C MET A 74 -4.45 8.15 5.97
N SER A 75 -4.82 7.63 7.15
CA SER A 75 -5.03 8.45 8.37
C SER A 75 -3.80 8.52 9.28
N GLY A 76 -2.86 7.59 9.19
CA GLY A 76 -1.77 7.44 10.17
C GLY A 76 -2.24 6.87 11.52
N GLU A 77 -3.43 6.29 11.58
CA GLU A 77 -4.05 5.77 12.80
C GLU A 77 -4.26 4.26 12.74
N PHE A 78 -4.41 3.61 13.89
CA PHE A 78 -4.77 2.20 13.97
C PHE A 78 -6.25 1.98 13.65
N ALA A 79 -6.59 0.76 13.25
CA ALA A 79 -7.96 0.39 12.93
C ALA A 79 -8.95 0.64 14.09
N THR A 80 -8.48 0.49 15.32
CA THR A 80 -9.26 0.78 16.55
C THR A 80 -9.49 2.26 16.78
N THR A 81 -8.67 3.14 16.23
CA THR A 81 -8.80 4.61 16.37
C THR A 81 -9.65 5.19 15.25
N HIS A 82 -9.37 4.89 13.99
CA HIS A 82 -10.17 5.41 12.87
C HIS A 82 -11.51 4.65 12.67
N GLY A 83 -11.73 3.53 13.38
CA GLY A 83 -13.01 2.81 13.40
C GLY A 83 -13.35 1.97 12.16
N VAL A 84 -12.43 1.83 11.21
CA VAL A 84 -12.57 0.91 10.06
C VAL A 84 -11.82 -0.38 10.41
N ASP A 85 -12.49 -1.32 11.07
CA ASP A 85 -11.93 -2.60 11.53
C ASP A 85 -12.32 -3.81 10.66
N SER A 86 -12.99 -3.56 9.54
CA SER A 86 -13.48 -4.59 8.62
C SER A 86 -13.54 -4.06 7.18
N PRO A 87 -13.59 -4.94 6.16
CA PRO A 87 -13.77 -4.52 4.77
C PRO A 87 -15.06 -3.72 4.58
N VAL A 88 -14.94 -2.51 4.03
CA VAL A 88 -16.08 -1.64 3.74
C VAL A 88 -16.94 -2.26 2.66
N GLN A 89 -18.19 -2.55 2.99
CA GLN A 89 -19.12 -3.18 2.05
C GLN A 89 -19.58 -2.19 0.96
N TRP A 90 -19.77 -2.68 -0.27
CA TRP A 90 -20.14 -1.87 -1.44
C TRP A 90 -21.42 -1.04 -1.26
N HIS A 91 -22.35 -1.53 -0.45
CA HIS A 91 -23.63 -0.87 -0.14
C HIS A 91 -23.57 0.00 1.13
N SER A 92 -22.43 0.02 1.84
CA SER A 92 -22.28 0.84 3.03
C SER A 92 -22.27 2.31 2.67
N LYS A 93 -23.12 3.08 3.35
CA LYS A 93 -23.14 4.55 3.24
C LYS A 93 -22.02 5.23 4.01
N THR A 94 -21.17 4.45 4.67
CA THR A 94 -20.01 4.93 5.43
C THR A 94 -18.73 4.34 4.84
N GLY A 95 -17.62 5.00 5.10
CA GLY A 95 -16.27 4.58 4.72
C GLY A 95 -15.28 5.07 5.78
N LEU A 96 -14.07 5.42 5.39
CA LEU A 96 -13.13 6.09 6.28
C LEU A 96 -13.74 7.43 6.75
N PRO A 97 -13.99 7.63 8.07
CA PRO A 97 -14.74 8.77 8.56
C PRO A 97 -14.22 10.12 8.05
N LEU A 98 -15.13 11.01 7.73
CA LEU A 98 -14.81 12.27 7.02
C LEU A 98 -14.09 13.30 7.91
N ASN A 99 -14.15 13.15 9.23
CA ASN A 99 -13.47 13.99 10.20
C ASN A 99 -11.95 13.70 10.30
N HIS A 100 -11.45 12.57 9.78
CA HIS A 100 -10.02 12.31 9.67
C HIS A 100 -9.44 13.04 8.47
N ARG A 101 -8.44 13.87 8.70
CA ARG A 101 -7.59 14.39 7.63
C ARG A 101 -6.67 13.25 7.17
N ILE A 102 -6.54 13.08 5.86
CA ILE A 102 -5.83 11.93 5.30
C ILE A 102 -4.62 12.34 4.44
N LEU A 103 -3.72 11.41 4.21
CA LEU A 103 -2.43 11.60 3.54
C LEU A 103 -2.48 12.52 2.29
N PRO A 104 -3.37 12.28 1.29
CA PRO A 104 -3.41 13.18 0.12
C PRO A 104 -3.83 14.61 0.47
N GLN A 105 -4.64 14.82 1.51
CA GLN A 105 -5.03 16.17 1.96
C GLN A 105 -3.86 16.92 2.62
N PHE A 106 -3.01 16.20 3.38
CA PHE A 106 -1.78 16.77 3.93
C PHE A 106 -0.81 17.13 2.80
N LEU A 107 -0.53 16.19 1.90
CA LEU A 107 0.42 16.40 0.81
C LEU A 107 -0.04 17.50 -0.15
N LYS A 108 -1.34 17.61 -0.42
CA LYS A 108 -1.90 18.70 -1.22
C LYS A 108 -1.67 20.06 -0.58
N SER A 109 -1.78 20.19 0.76
CA SER A 109 -1.45 21.46 1.44
C SER A 109 0.04 21.79 1.40
N GLU A 110 0.90 20.79 1.15
CA GLU A 110 2.34 20.93 0.97
C GLU A 110 2.76 21.17 -0.50
N GLY A 111 1.80 21.36 -1.40
CA GLY A 111 2.02 21.69 -2.82
C GLY A 111 2.17 20.48 -3.74
N TYR A 112 1.85 19.28 -3.28
CA TYR A 112 1.86 18.07 -4.13
C TYR A 112 0.63 18.01 -5.04
N SER A 113 0.83 17.55 -6.28
CA SER A 113 -0.25 16.94 -7.05
C SER A 113 -0.48 15.53 -6.54
N THR A 114 -1.74 15.11 -6.43
CA THR A 114 -2.10 13.86 -5.72
C THR A 114 -2.94 12.95 -6.59
N HIS A 115 -2.46 11.72 -6.80
CA HIS A 115 -3.03 10.78 -7.74
C HIS A 115 -3.26 9.41 -7.10
N LEU A 116 -4.46 8.84 -7.31
CA LEU A 116 -4.77 7.46 -6.97
C LEU A 116 -5.04 6.67 -8.25
N VAL A 117 -4.31 5.58 -8.44
CA VAL A 117 -4.49 4.66 -9.55
C VAL A 117 -4.73 3.25 -9.02
N GLY A 118 -5.91 2.68 -9.28
CA GLY A 118 -6.32 1.35 -8.84
C GLY A 118 -7.41 1.34 -7.77
N LYS A 119 -7.28 0.44 -6.79
CA LYS A 119 -8.28 0.14 -5.75
C LYS A 119 -8.34 1.22 -4.67
N TRP A 120 -9.56 1.71 -4.37
CA TRP A 120 -9.82 2.61 -3.24
C TRP A 120 -10.22 1.87 -1.95
N HIS A 121 -11.37 1.24 -1.95
CA HIS A 121 -11.98 0.43 -0.88
C HIS A 121 -12.18 1.14 0.48
N LEU A 122 -12.40 2.44 0.50
CA LEU A 122 -12.66 3.25 1.70
C LEU A 122 -13.99 4.00 1.66
N GLY A 123 -14.96 3.50 0.89
CA GLY A 123 -16.32 4.01 0.75
C GLY A 123 -16.67 4.28 -0.72
N SER A 124 -17.82 3.70 -1.16
CA SER A 124 -18.24 3.73 -2.57
C SER A 124 -19.68 4.21 -2.76
N ALA A 125 -20.59 3.89 -1.85
CA ALA A 125 -22.01 4.18 -2.01
C ALA A 125 -22.36 5.67 -1.85
N ASP A 126 -21.57 6.42 -1.09
CA ASP A 126 -21.70 7.86 -0.93
C ASP A 126 -20.46 8.56 -1.51
N ARG A 127 -20.70 9.57 -2.35
CA ARG A 127 -19.65 10.30 -3.06
C ARG A 127 -18.73 11.12 -2.16
N ASP A 128 -19.14 11.46 -0.95
CA ASP A 128 -18.28 12.20 0.00
C ASP A 128 -17.07 11.36 0.43
N TYR A 129 -17.15 10.03 0.31
CA TYR A 129 -16.03 9.12 0.57
C TYR A 129 -15.15 8.84 -0.63
N TRP A 130 -15.49 9.35 -1.82
CA TRP A 130 -14.71 9.06 -3.04
C TRP A 130 -13.36 9.76 -3.05
N PRO A 131 -12.34 9.22 -3.73
CA PRO A 131 -10.97 9.74 -3.70
C PRO A 131 -10.85 11.25 -3.94
N GLN A 132 -11.60 11.80 -4.92
CA GLN A 132 -11.55 13.23 -5.26
C GLN A 132 -12.11 14.13 -4.15
N ARG A 133 -13.02 13.62 -3.33
CA ARG A 133 -13.55 14.32 -2.15
C ARG A 133 -12.62 14.18 -0.94
N ARG A 134 -11.69 13.23 -1.03
CA ARG A 134 -10.73 12.90 0.02
C ARG A 134 -9.30 13.37 -0.29
N GLY A 135 -9.14 14.34 -1.21
CA GLY A 135 -7.89 15.06 -1.42
C GLY A 135 -7.07 14.62 -2.63
N PHE A 136 -7.47 13.59 -3.38
CA PHE A 136 -6.83 13.26 -4.64
C PHE A 136 -7.28 14.18 -5.77
N ASP A 137 -6.32 14.71 -6.56
CA ASP A 137 -6.59 15.52 -7.75
C ASP A 137 -7.10 14.68 -8.90
N SER A 138 -6.60 13.45 -9.05
CA SER A 138 -7.11 12.49 -10.04
C SER A 138 -7.30 11.10 -9.45
N PHE A 139 -8.25 10.37 -10.01
CA PHE A 139 -8.54 8.98 -9.69
C PHE A 139 -8.82 8.17 -10.95
N TYR A 140 -8.14 7.05 -11.08
CA TYR A 140 -8.38 6.07 -12.12
C TYR A 140 -8.36 4.66 -11.53
N GLY A 141 -9.44 3.89 -11.65
CA GLY A 141 -9.53 2.57 -11.07
C GLY A 141 -10.93 2.22 -10.56
N HIS A 142 -10.99 1.52 -9.42
CA HIS A 142 -12.25 1.04 -8.85
C HIS A 142 -12.43 1.39 -7.38
N LEU A 143 -13.70 1.57 -6.96
CA LEU A 143 -14.06 2.02 -5.62
C LEU A 143 -14.20 0.87 -4.62
N ASN A 144 -14.56 -0.32 -5.08
CA ASN A 144 -14.90 -1.46 -4.22
C ASN A 144 -13.71 -2.40 -3.95
N GLY A 145 -13.97 -3.46 -3.17
CA GLY A 145 -12.95 -4.35 -2.65
C GLY A 145 -12.29 -5.29 -3.65
N GLY A 146 -12.93 -5.54 -4.80
CA GLY A 146 -12.42 -6.38 -5.87
C GLY A 146 -13.16 -6.11 -7.16
N ILE A 147 -12.65 -6.59 -8.27
CA ILE A 147 -13.27 -6.54 -9.60
C ILE A 147 -12.81 -7.73 -10.44
N GLY A 148 -13.54 -8.10 -11.47
CA GLY A 148 -13.01 -8.94 -12.54
C GLY A 148 -11.92 -8.20 -13.31
N TYR A 149 -10.83 -8.87 -13.64
CA TYR A 149 -9.65 -8.22 -14.22
C TYR A 149 -9.87 -7.75 -15.66
N HIS A 150 -10.78 -8.39 -16.38
CA HIS A 150 -11.11 -8.07 -17.79
C HIS A 150 -12.41 -7.32 -17.94
N ASP A 151 -13.42 -7.69 -17.17
CA ASP A 151 -14.75 -7.11 -17.28
C ASP A 151 -14.96 -5.89 -16.37
N HIS A 152 -14.08 -5.71 -15.35
CA HIS A 152 -14.14 -4.64 -14.35
C HIS A 152 -15.50 -4.55 -13.66
N ILE A 153 -16.12 -5.69 -13.40
CA ILE A 153 -17.43 -5.79 -12.74
C ILE A 153 -17.24 -6.19 -11.28
N PHE A 154 -18.01 -5.54 -10.40
CA PHE A 154 -18.18 -5.92 -9.01
C PHE A 154 -19.67 -5.97 -8.66
N SER A 155 -20.13 -7.06 -8.03
CA SER A 155 -21.54 -7.23 -7.61
C SER A 155 -22.57 -6.90 -8.69
N GLY A 156 -22.28 -7.26 -9.96
CA GLY A 156 -23.15 -7.06 -11.11
C GLY A 156 -23.14 -5.65 -11.71
N GLY A 157 -22.29 -4.74 -11.21
CA GLY A 157 -22.12 -3.39 -11.74
C GLY A 157 -20.69 -3.12 -12.20
N LYS A 158 -20.54 -2.27 -13.23
CA LYS A 158 -19.23 -1.80 -13.69
C LYS A 158 -18.63 -0.89 -12.63
N ASP A 159 -17.45 -1.24 -12.13
CA ASP A 159 -16.69 -0.45 -11.17
C ASP A 159 -15.30 -0.10 -11.73
N TRP A 160 -15.29 0.64 -12.84
CA TRP A 160 -14.08 1.21 -13.41
C TRP A 160 -14.31 2.67 -13.71
N GLN A 161 -13.48 3.53 -13.16
CA GLN A 161 -13.75 4.97 -13.12
C GLN A 161 -12.54 5.79 -13.53
N LYS A 162 -12.82 6.95 -14.09
CA LYS A 162 -11.85 8.04 -14.25
C LYS A 162 -12.50 9.33 -13.72
N ASP A 163 -11.92 9.90 -12.69
CA ASP A 163 -12.33 11.17 -12.07
C ASP A 163 -13.81 11.27 -11.71
N GLY A 164 -14.35 10.17 -11.13
CA GLY A 164 -15.74 10.10 -10.69
C GLY A 164 -16.77 9.78 -11.79
N VAL A 165 -16.29 9.45 -12.98
CA VAL A 165 -17.11 9.00 -14.10
C VAL A 165 -16.83 7.51 -14.38
N THR A 166 -17.86 6.68 -14.38
CA THR A 166 -17.72 5.27 -14.79
C THR A 166 -17.38 5.21 -16.27
N ILE A 167 -16.30 4.54 -16.61
CA ILE A 167 -15.84 4.35 -17.99
C ILE A 167 -15.91 2.88 -18.40
N ARG A 168 -15.99 2.66 -19.72
CA ARG A 168 -15.91 1.32 -20.33
C ARG A 168 -14.60 1.25 -21.09
N GLU A 169 -13.66 0.53 -20.51
CA GLU A 169 -12.36 0.31 -21.12
C GLU A 169 -12.09 -1.18 -21.23
N VAL A 170 -11.42 -1.60 -22.29
CA VAL A 170 -11.02 -2.98 -22.51
C VAL A 170 -9.56 -3.12 -22.10
N GLY A 171 -9.25 -4.17 -21.38
CA GLY A 171 -7.88 -4.48 -20.97
C GLY A 171 -7.83 -5.19 -19.62
N TYR A 172 -6.70 -5.77 -19.32
CA TYR A 172 -6.42 -6.39 -18.03
C TYR A 172 -6.13 -5.30 -16.99
N SER A 173 -6.84 -5.31 -15.86
CA SER A 173 -6.80 -4.20 -14.89
C SER A 173 -5.39 -3.86 -14.40
N THR A 174 -4.53 -4.87 -14.18
CA THR A 174 -3.13 -4.66 -13.79
C THR A 174 -2.35 -3.86 -14.83
N ASP A 175 -2.55 -4.15 -16.13
CA ASP A 175 -1.92 -3.40 -17.23
C ASP A 175 -2.46 -1.98 -17.32
N LEU A 176 -3.76 -1.80 -17.12
CA LEU A 176 -4.41 -0.49 -17.16
C LEU A 176 -3.92 0.40 -16.02
N ILE A 177 -3.80 -0.14 -14.80
CA ILE A 177 -3.24 0.55 -13.64
C ILE A 177 -1.79 0.94 -13.90
N THR A 178 -0.97 0.03 -14.39
CA THR A 178 0.42 0.28 -14.74
C THR A 178 0.53 1.41 -15.79
N ARG A 179 -0.22 1.31 -16.87
CA ARG A 179 -0.22 2.32 -17.96
C ARG A 179 -0.57 3.71 -17.45
N GLU A 180 -1.64 3.85 -16.66
CA GLU A 180 -2.05 5.15 -16.14
C GLU A 180 -1.02 5.70 -15.15
N SER A 181 -0.41 4.87 -14.31
CA SER A 181 0.68 5.26 -13.41
C SER A 181 1.88 5.80 -14.18
N VAL A 182 2.30 5.11 -15.24
CA VAL A 182 3.36 5.54 -16.16
C VAL A 182 3.01 6.87 -16.84
N ASN A 183 1.77 7.05 -17.29
CA ASN A 183 1.29 8.29 -17.92
C ASN A 183 1.37 9.47 -16.94
N ILE A 184 0.99 9.28 -15.67
CA ILE A 184 1.11 10.31 -14.64
C ILE A 184 2.57 10.71 -14.44
N ILE A 185 3.48 9.74 -14.32
CA ILE A 185 4.92 10.01 -14.16
C ILE A 185 5.46 10.81 -15.36
N LYS A 186 5.17 10.36 -16.59
CA LYS A 186 5.64 11.02 -17.82
C LYS A 186 5.04 12.41 -18.05
N SER A 187 3.87 12.69 -17.48
CA SER A 187 3.21 14.00 -17.57
C SER A 187 3.48 14.90 -16.36
N SER A 188 4.19 14.42 -15.34
CA SER A 188 4.45 15.18 -14.13
C SER A 188 5.41 16.34 -14.36
N SER A 189 5.23 17.41 -13.61
CA SER A 189 6.12 18.56 -13.64
C SER A 189 7.43 18.23 -12.89
N ARG A 190 8.57 18.68 -13.43
CA ARG A 190 9.85 18.61 -12.72
C ARG A 190 9.98 19.63 -11.58
N THR A 191 9.09 20.60 -11.51
CA THR A 191 9.12 21.66 -10.52
C THR A 191 8.15 21.48 -9.36
N ASN A 192 7.10 20.70 -9.57
CA ASN A 192 6.09 20.43 -8.55
C ASN A 192 6.13 18.94 -8.18
N PRO A 193 6.28 18.60 -6.91
CA PRO A 193 6.31 17.21 -6.49
C PRO A 193 4.95 16.56 -6.68
N PHE A 194 4.93 15.25 -6.91
CA PHE A 194 3.70 14.46 -6.97
C PHE A 194 3.66 13.36 -5.90
N PHE A 195 2.46 13.03 -5.50
CA PHE A 195 2.12 11.84 -4.75
C PHE A 195 1.30 10.90 -5.64
N LEU A 196 1.82 9.72 -5.90
CA LEU A 196 1.16 8.68 -6.66
C LEU A 196 0.95 7.45 -5.79
N ASN A 197 -0.31 7.14 -5.46
CA ASN A 197 -0.69 5.88 -4.84
C ASN A 197 -1.12 4.90 -5.91
N VAL A 198 -0.23 3.95 -6.26
CA VAL A 198 -0.51 2.84 -7.16
C VAL A 198 -1.06 1.68 -6.34
N SER A 199 -2.34 1.47 -6.43
CA SER A 199 -3.08 0.52 -5.61
C SER A 199 -3.60 -0.63 -6.48
N TYR A 200 -2.73 -1.62 -6.74
CA TYR A 200 -3.09 -2.77 -7.55
C TYR A 200 -4.19 -3.61 -6.87
N ASN A 201 -5.10 -4.16 -7.68
CA ASN A 201 -6.01 -5.21 -7.24
C ASN A 201 -5.42 -6.61 -7.35
N ALA A 202 -4.27 -6.77 -7.99
CA ALA A 202 -3.53 -8.02 -8.08
C ALA A 202 -2.72 -8.28 -6.79
N PRO A 203 -2.58 -9.56 -6.39
CA PRO A 203 -3.18 -10.78 -6.95
C PRO A 203 -4.50 -11.23 -6.29
N HIS A 204 -5.34 -10.30 -5.80
CA HIS A 204 -6.65 -10.60 -5.19
C HIS A 204 -7.56 -11.38 -6.15
N THR A 205 -8.44 -12.22 -5.62
CA THR A 205 -9.47 -12.93 -6.40
C THR A 205 -10.42 -11.98 -7.14
N PRO A 206 -10.96 -12.36 -8.33
CA PRO A 206 -10.86 -13.66 -8.98
C PRO A 206 -9.46 -13.93 -9.53
N ILE A 207 -9.09 -15.23 -9.62
CA ILE A 207 -7.82 -15.63 -10.25
C ILE A 207 -8.04 -15.61 -11.76
N GLU A 208 -7.45 -14.62 -12.40
CA GLU A 208 -7.55 -14.37 -13.85
C GLU A 208 -6.20 -13.86 -14.36
N THR A 209 -5.64 -14.51 -15.37
CA THR A 209 -4.39 -14.06 -16.00
C THR A 209 -4.65 -13.03 -17.09
N ARG A 210 -3.59 -12.47 -17.64
CA ARG A 210 -3.66 -11.54 -18.78
C ARG A 210 -4.32 -12.16 -20.01
N GLN A 211 -4.19 -13.48 -20.20
CA GLN A 211 -4.82 -14.21 -21.28
C GLN A 211 -6.19 -14.69 -20.83
N ILE A 212 -7.22 -14.41 -21.64
CA ILE A 212 -8.57 -14.91 -21.36
C ILE A 212 -8.64 -16.36 -21.82
N ASP A 213 -8.58 -17.29 -20.88
CA ASP A 213 -8.85 -18.71 -21.12
C ASP A 213 -9.89 -19.21 -20.11
N GLU A 214 -11.12 -19.46 -20.60
CA GLU A 214 -12.21 -19.97 -19.76
C GLU A 214 -11.94 -21.39 -19.19
N LYS A 215 -10.92 -22.08 -19.71
CA LYS A 215 -10.51 -23.42 -19.26
C LYS A 215 -9.29 -23.37 -18.35
N GLU A 216 -8.76 -22.17 -18.06
CA GLU A 216 -7.61 -22.02 -17.23
C GLU A 216 -7.88 -22.52 -15.80
N GLU A 217 -7.02 -23.41 -15.33
CA GLU A 217 -7.09 -23.91 -13.96
C GLU A 217 -6.70 -22.82 -12.98
N LYS A 218 -7.58 -22.49 -12.05
CA LYS A 218 -7.31 -21.56 -10.96
C LYS A 218 -6.45 -22.24 -9.89
N ASN A 219 -5.15 -22.26 -10.10
CA ASN A 219 -4.17 -22.92 -9.25
C ASN A 219 -2.99 -22.00 -8.91
N ARG A 220 -2.03 -22.54 -8.17
CA ARG A 220 -0.83 -21.79 -7.76
C ARG A 220 -0.02 -21.25 -8.96
N ALA A 221 0.07 -21.95 -10.07
CA ALA A 221 0.80 -21.50 -11.25
C ALA A 221 0.13 -20.25 -11.87
N THR A 222 -1.20 -20.27 -12.01
CA THR A 222 -2.01 -19.13 -12.48
C THR A 222 -1.86 -17.92 -11.56
N TYR A 223 -1.88 -18.14 -10.24
CA TYR A 223 -1.64 -17.09 -9.26
C TYR A 223 -0.25 -16.47 -9.40
N LEU A 224 0.79 -17.29 -9.60
CA LEU A 224 2.16 -16.80 -9.82
C LEU A 224 2.30 -16.03 -11.14
N GLU A 225 1.52 -16.36 -12.17
CA GLU A 225 1.46 -15.59 -13.41
C GLU A 225 0.87 -14.19 -13.20
N MET A 226 -0.17 -14.08 -12.35
CA MET A 226 -0.68 -12.77 -11.93
C MET A 226 0.38 -11.94 -11.21
N ILE A 227 1.15 -12.56 -10.31
CA ILE A 227 2.28 -11.90 -9.63
C ILE A 227 3.36 -11.47 -10.63
N SER A 228 3.70 -12.32 -11.61
CA SER A 228 4.66 -11.97 -12.65
C SER A 228 4.21 -10.77 -13.48
N THR A 229 2.90 -10.69 -13.79
CA THR A 229 2.32 -9.53 -14.49
C THR A 229 2.39 -8.25 -13.64
N LEU A 230 2.10 -8.38 -12.36
CA LEU A 230 2.24 -7.30 -11.37
C LEU A 230 3.69 -6.81 -11.27
N ASP A 231 4.64 -7.73 -11.10
CA ASP A 231 6.07 -7.43 -11.03
C ASP A 231 6.56 -6.69 -12.28
N TYR A 232 6.16 -7.16 -13.46
CA TYR A 232 6.45 -6.48 -14.72
C TYR A 232 5.91 -5.04 -14.73
N GLY A 233 4.67 -4.83 -14.26
CA GLY A 233 4.08 -3.50 -14.15
C GLY A 233 4.85 -2.57 -13.21
N ILE A 234 5.32 -3.08 -12.07
CA ILE A 234 6.18 -2.35 -11.13
C ILE A 234 7.50 -1.95 -11.81
N GLY A 235 8.09 -2.86 -12.59
CA GLY A 235 9.27 -2.56 -13.39
C GLY A 235 9.07 -1.41 -14.38
N GLN A 236 7.90 -1.35 -15.04
CA GLN A 236 7.57 -0.24 -15.95
C GLN A 236 7.44 1.10 -15.21
N ILE A 237 6.89 1.12 -14.00
CA ILE A 237 6.80 2.33 -13.17
C ILE A 237 8.20 2.84 -12.81
N VAL A 238 9.09 1.95 -12.35
CA VAL A 238 10.47 2.30 -12.03
C VAL A 238 11.22 2.79 -13.27
N SER A 239 11.06 2.11 -14.40
CA SER A 239 11.68 2.53 -15.68
C SER A 239 11.19 3.91 -16.12
N ALA A 240 9.90 4.23 -15.93
CA ALA A 240 9.39 5.56 -16.25
C ALA A 240 10.01 6.65 -15.36
N LEU A 241 10.24 6.38 -14.07
CA LEU A 241 10.96 7.30 -13.19
C LEU A 241 12.44 7.48 -13.61
N GLU A 242 13.09 6.43 -14.13
CA GLU A 242 14.45 6.49 -14.69
C GLU A 242 14.50 7.30 -15.98
N GLU A 243 13.59 7.01 -16.92
CA GLU A 243 13.50 7.69 -18.23
C GLU A 243 13.24 9.20 -18.07
N GLU A 244 12.41 9.59 -17.09
CA GLU A 244 12.11 10.99 -16.79
C GLU A 244 13.14 11.66 -15.84
N GLU A 245 14.21 10.95 -15.45
CA GLU A 245 15.26 11.43 -14.52
C GLU A 245 14.70 11.82 -13.12
N LEU A 246 13.61 11.16 -12.69
CA LEU A 246 12.92 11.44 -11.44
C LEU A 246 13.26 10.45 -10.32
N LEU A 247 13.94 9.33 -10.61
CA LEU A 247 14.18 8.26 -9.64
C LEU A 247 14.92 8.76 -8.38
N ASN A 248 15.98 9.56 -8.56
CA ASN A 248 16.77 10.10 -7.44
C ASN A 248 15.99 11.16 -6.61
N GLN A 249 14.87 11.64 -7.13
CA GLN A 249 13.99 12.60 -6.49
C GLN A 249 12.70 11.94 -5.98
N THR A 250 12.62 10.62 -6.00
CA THR A 250 11.39 9.88 -5.65
C THR A 250 11.67 8.88 -4.53
N VAL A 251 10.87 8.94 -3.46
CA VAL A 251 10.80 7.87 -2.49
C VAL A 251 9.69 6.89 -2.90
N ILE A 252 10.05 5.61 -2.98
CA ILE A 252 9.14 4.52 -3.37
C ILE A 252 8.92 3.62 -2.17
N PHE A 253 7.67 3.44 -1.74
CA PHE A 253 7.25 2.42 -0.79
C PHE A 253 6.54 1.30 -1.55
N PHE A 254 6.89 0.07 -1.27
CA PHE A 254 6.22 -1.13 -1.76
C PHE A 254 5.74 -1.97 -0.60
N THR A 255 4.48 -2.44 -0.62
CA THR A 255 3.96 -3.39 0.37
C THR A 255 2.64 -4.02 -0.06
N SER A 256 2.17 -5.04 0.67
CA SER A 256 0.83 -5.61 0.58
C SER A 256 -0.12 -4.97 1.60
N ASP A 257 -1.42 -4.99 1.31
CA ASP A 257 -2.43 -4.46 2.23
C ASP A 257 -2.85 -5.46 3.33
N ASN A 258 -2.60 -6.73 3.15
CA ASN A 258 -2.70 -7.79 4.16
C ASN A 258 -1.91 -9.00 3.70
N GLY A 259 -1.75 -9.98 4.57
CA GLY A 259 -1.18 -11.26 4.19
C GLY A 259 -1.99 -11.94 3.11
N GLY A 260 -1.35 -12.81 2.34
CA GLY A 260 -1.97 -13.49 1.23
C GLY A 260 -3.16 -14.38 1.66
N PHE A 261 -4.11 -14.52 0.75
CA PHE A 261 -5.25 -15.42 0.95
C PHE A 261 -4.78 -16.86 0.75
N SER A 262 -4.49 -17.53 1.85
CA SER A 262 -4.03 -18.92 1.90
C SER A 262 -5.15 -19.86 2.29
N PRO A 263 -5.05 -21.17 1.96
CA PRO A 263 -6.03 -22.16 2.38
C PRO A 263 -6.24 -22.10 3.90
N ALA A 264 -7.49 -21.99 4.30
CA ALA A 264 -7.83 -22.08 5.71
C ALA A 264 -7.60 -23.52 6.23
N PRO A 265 -7.36 -23.72 7.55
CA PRO A 265 -7.39 -25.02 8.14
C PRO A 265 -8.71 -25.76 7.78
N TRP A 266 -8.66 -27.06 7.51
CA TRP A 266 -9.77 -27.89 6.99
C TRP A 266 -11.13 -27.66 7.68
N PHE A 267 -11.13 -27.34 8.98
CA PHE A 267 -12.37 -27.09 9.75
C PHE A 267 -13.00 -25.73 9.40
N VAL A 268 -12.23 -24.76 8.93
CA VAL A 268 -12.74 -23.48 8.45
C VAL A 268 -13.26 -23.59 7.03
N GLU A 269 -12.61 -24.42 6.19
CA GLU A 269 -13.08 -24.76 4.84
C GLU A 269 -14.48 -25.39 4.84
N LEU A 270 -14.82 -26.14 5.90
CA LEU A 270 -16.13 -26.75 6.07
C LEU A 270 -17.23 -25.71 6.32
N LEU A 271 -16.88 -24.59 7.00
CA LEU A 271 -17.80 -23.52 7.39
C LEU A 271 -17.90 -22.41 6.35
N ILE A 272 -16.84 -22.20 5.58
CA ILE A 272 -16.76 -21.10 4.59
C ILE A 272 -16.14 -21.63 3.29
N PRO A 273 -16.94 -22.29 2.42
CA PRO A 273 -16.47 -22.91 1.18
C PRO A 273 -15.63 -22.01 0.24
N PRO A 274 -15.89 -20.67 0.14
CA PRO A 274 -15.05 -19.79 -0.70
C PRO A 274 -13.59 -19.70 -0.27
N MET A 275 -13.24 -20.09 0.97
CA MET A 275 -11.85 -20.06 1.47
C MET A 275 -10.98 -21.22 0.98
N ARG A 276 -11.52 -22.13 0.16
CA ARG A 276 -10.75 -23.26 -0.41
C ARG A 276 -9.74 -22.84 -1.47
N ASP A 277 -9.95 -21.67 -2.07
CA ASP A 277 -9.20 -21.24 -3.26
C ASP A 277 -8.04 -20.31 -2.94
N GLY A 278 -7.63 -20.22 -1.68
CA GLY A 278 -6.46 -19.46 -1.27
C GLY A 278 -5.18 -20.04 -1.85
N LEU A 279 -4.50 -19.29 -2.72
CA LEU A 279 -3.33 -19.75 -3.46
C LEU A 279 -2.02 -19.07 -3.00
N ALA A 280 -2.12 -18.12 -2.10
CA ALA A 280 -0.97 -17.41 -1.56
C ALA A 280 -0.17 -18.26 -0.57
N ASP A 281 1.13 -18.00 -0.50
CA ASP A 281 2.05 -18.61 0.44
C ASP A 281 2.55 -17.57 1.46
N ASN A 282 2.14 -17.72 2.70
CA ASN A 282 2.60 -16.89 3.81
C ASN A 282 3.71 -17.56 4.63
N SER A 283 4.17 -18.76 4.25
CA SER A 283 5.19 -19.47 5.02
C SER A 283 6.49 -18.67 5.16
N PRO A 284 7.24 -18.83 6.24
CA PRO A 284 6.97 -19.69 7.42
C PRO A 284 5.96 -19.08 8.41
N LEU A 285 5.35 -17.95 8.10
CA LEU A 285 4.44 -17.22 8.98
C LEU A 285 3.08 -17.94 9.08
N LEU A 286 2.55 -18.03 10.31
CA LEU A 286 1.28 -18.70 10.57
C LEU A 286 0.09 -17.82 10.18
N GLY A 287 -0.88 -18.40 9.47
CA GLY A 287 -2.13 -17.72 9.10
C GLY A 287 -2.04 -17.01 7.76
N GLY A 288 -3.00 -16.14 7.50
CA GLY A 288 -3.11 -15.36 6.27
C GLY A 288 -4.20 -14.30 6.40
N LYS A 289 -4.67 -13.76 5.29
CA LYS A 289 -5.74 -12.76 5.22
C LYS A 289 -6.88 -13.03 6.22
N GLY A 290 -7.29 -11.98 6.93
CA GLY A 290 -8.37 -12.05 7.92
C GLY A 290 -7.92 -12.44 9.32
N TRP A 291 -6.71 -12.95 9.50
CA TRP A 291 -6.20 -13.40 10.80
C TRP A 291 -5.15 -12.44 11.37
N PRO A 292 -5.21 -12.11 12.68
CA PRO A 292 -4.20 -11.26 13.32
C PRO A 292 -2.87 -12.00 13.61
N ASN A 293 -2.70 -13.21 13.10
CA ASN A 293 -1.44 -13.97 13.16
C ASN A 293 -0.39 -13.33 12.23
N GLU A 294 0.89 -13.71 12.38
CA GLU A 294 1.98 -13.14 11.58
C GLU A 294 1.69 -13.18 10.07
N GLY A 295 1.27 -14.34 9.54
CA GLY A 295 0.98 -14.50 8.10
C GLY A 295 -0.19 -13.65 7.57
N GLY A 296 -1.02 -13.09 8.46
CA GLY A 296 -2.10 -12.18 8.05
C GLY A 296 -1.74 -10.70 8.11
N VAL A 297 -0.71 -10.34 8.88
CA VAL A 297 -0.40 -8.94 9.20
C VAL A 297 1.06 -8.54 8.99
N ARG A 298 2.00 -9.47 8.90
CA ARG A 298 3.38 -9.20 8.50
C ARG A 298 3.52 -9.53 7.03
N VAL A 299 3.87 -8.53 6.23
CA VAL A 299 3.79 -8.59 4.77
C VAL A 299 5.11 -8.19 4.12
N PRO A 300 5.36 -8.62 2.86
CA PRO A 300 6.50 -8.13 2.11
C PRO A 300 6.44 -6.61 2.01
N ALA A 301 7.57 -5.95 2.33
CA ALA A 301 7.66 -4.50 2.24
C ALA A 301 9.09 -4.05 1.95
N ALA A 302 9.21 -2.98 1.19
CA ALA A 302 10.47 -2.33 0.88
C ALA A 302 10.29 -0.82 0.73
N VAL A 303 11.34 -0.07 1.00
CA VAL A 303 11.44 1.36 0.70
C VAL A 303 12.71 1.63 -0.08
N TRP A 304 12.62 2.43 -1.12
CA TRP A 304 13.77 2.85 -1.91
C TRP A 304 13.73 4.34 -2.20
N TRP A 305 14.82 5.00 -1.89
CA TRP A 305 15.11 6.36 -2.33
C TRP A 305 16.56 6.42 -2.77
N ALA A 306 16.76 6.39 -4.06
CA ALA A 306 18.09 6.25 -4.66
C ALA A 306 19.08 7.30 -4.12
N GLY A 307 20.23 6.83 -3.63
CA GLY A 307 21.28 7.66 -3.02
C GLY A 307 20.96 8.19 -1.61
N LYS A 308 19.82 7.80 -0.99
CA LYS A 308 19.44 8.29 0.36
C LYS A 308 18.93 7.21 1.30
N ILE A 309 18.13 6.26 0.83
CA ILE A 309 17.64 5.12 1.61
C ILE A 309 18.03 3.87 0.85
N GLU A 310 19.13 3.27 1.27
CA GLU A 310 19.74 2.09 0.66
C GLU A 310 20.43 1.27 1.74
N SER A 311 20.26 -0.06 1.74
CA SER A 311 20.94 -0.95 2.65
C SER A 311 21.01 -2.37 2.09
N GLU A 312 22.16 -3.02 2.21
CA GLU A 312 22.34 -4.43 1.86
C GLU A 312 21.69 -5.39 2.88
N ARG A 313 21.20 -4.88 4.01
CA ARG A 313 20.59 -5.68 5.08
C ARG A 313 19.15 -5.24 5.33
N PRO A 314 18.24 -6.21 5.58
CA PRO A 314 16.87 -5.90 5.98
C PRO A 314 16.84 -5.01 7.22
N ASN A 315 15.97 -4.00 7.20
CA ASN A 315 15.75 -3.12 8.34
C ASN A 315 14.89 -3.83 9.39
N GLN A 316 15.39 -3.88 10.62
CA GLN A 316 14.76 -4.59 11.74
C GLN A 316 13.85 -3.68 12.59
N GLN A 317 13.61 -2.43 12.16
CA GLN A 317 12.66 -1.56 12.83
C GLN A 317 11.24 -2.16 12.74
N VAL A 318 10.59 -2.28 13.89
CA VAL A 318 9.16 -2.63 13.91
C VAL A 318 8.37 -1.44 13.37
N MET A 319 7.59 -1.66 12.33
CA MET A 319 6.82 -0.63 11.63
C MET A 319 5.38 -1.09 11.41
N HIS A 320 4.47 -0.15 11.37
CA HIS A 320 3.09 -0.35 10.91
C HIS A 320 2.82 0.56 9.71
N ILE A 321 1.88 0.18 8.86
CA ILE A 321 1.53 1.00 7.69
C ILE A 321 1.07 2.43 8.05
N ALA A 322 0.52 2.62 9.25
CA ALA A 322 0.18 3.93 9.79
C ALA A 322 1.41 4.83 10.00
N ASP A 323 2.62 4.26 10.10
CA ASP A 323 3.87 4.99 10.30
C ASP A 323 4.33 5.73 9.04
N ILE A 324 3.77 5.38 7.86
CA ILE A 324 4.12 6.04 6.59
C ILE A 324 3.74 7.52 6.63
N LEU A 325 2.54 7.87 7.10
CA LEU A 325 2.12 9.28 7.16
C LEU A 325 3.06 10.15 8.02
N PRO A 326 3.33 9.84 9.30
CA PRO A 326 4.25 10.65 10.11
C PRO A 326 5.71 10.59 9.61
N THR A 327 6.13 9.52 8.95
CA THR A 327 7.46 9.45 8.32
C THR A 327 7.57 10.42 7.15
N LEU A 328 6.54 10.53 6.31
CA LEU A 328 6.48 11.51 5.24
C LEU A 328 6.35 12.94 5.78
N ALA A 329 5.61 13.12 6.88
CA ALA A 329 5.50 14.40 7.55
C ALA A 329 6.86 14.90 8.06
N ASP A 330 7.63 14.03 8.67
CA ASP A 330 8.99 14.32 9.16
C ASP A 330 9.95 14.62 7.99
N LEU A 331 9.83 13.85 6.89
CA LEU A 331 10.63 14.04 5.69
C LEU A 331 10.38 15.38 4.99
N ILE A 332 9.13 15.83 4.97
CA ILE A 332 8.67 17.00 4.19
C ILE A 332 8.58 18.26 5.07
N GLY A 333 8.39 18.08 6.38
CA GLY A 333 8.31 19.16 7.36
C GLY A 333 6.90 19.70 7.59
N PHE A 334 5.88 18.81 7.73
CA PHE A 334 4.52 19.20 8.12
C PHE A 334 4.05 18.50 9.40
N ASP A 335 3.03 19.06 10.05
CA ASP A 335 2.46 18.53 11.28
C ASP A 335 1.22 17.66 10.96
N THR A 336 1.19 16.44 11.51
CA THR A 336 0.04 15.53 11.40
C THR A 336 -0.96 15.69 12.52
N GLY A 337 -0.61 16.39 13.60
CA GLY A 337 -1.32 16.33 14.86
C GLY A 337 -1.08 15.01 15.61
N ASP A 338 -1.97 14.71 16.56
CA ASP A 338 -1.87 13.50 17.38
C ASP A 338 -2.47 12.31 16.63
N ILE A 339 -1.61 11.37 16.21
CA ILE A 339 -1.93 10.13 15.50
C ILE A 339 -1.16 8.96 16.11
N ASP A 340 -1.63 7.73 15.87
CA ASP A 340 -1.01 6.51 16.44
C ASP A 340 0.34 6.18 15.79
N GLY A 341 0.47 6.47 14.49
CA GLY A 341 1.69 6.24 13.71
C GLY A 341 2.88 7.00 14.28
N LYS A 342 4.08 6.47 14.10
CA LYS A 342 5.34 7.08 14.52
C LYS A 342 6.29 7.20 13.35
N SER A 343 6.96 8.34 13.25
CA SER A 343 7.99 8.51 12.22
C SER A 343 9.11 7.48 12.42
N VAL A 344 9.47 6.84 11.35
CA VAL A 344 10.59 5.90 11.24
C VAL A 344 11.63 6.39 10.22
N LEU A 345 11.63 7.67 9.93
CA LEU A 345 12.56 8.27 8.97
C LEU A 345 14.02 7.99 9.33
N GLN A 346 14.38 8.20 10.60
CA GLN A 346 15.75 7.96 11.07
C GLN A 346 16.19 6.49 10.89
N PRO A 347 15.41 5.48 11.34
CA PRO A 347 15.72 4.07 11.05
C PRO A 347 15.88 3.76 9.54
N LEU A 348 15.13 4.42 8.68
CA LEU A 348 15.21 4.19 7.23
C LEU A 348 16.46 4.81 6.60
N VAL A 349 16.91 5.99 7.10
CA VAL A 349 18.04 6.72 6.50
C VAL A 349 19.39 6.24 7.03
N ASP A 350 19.51 5.98 8.33
CA ASP A 350 20.80 5.67 8.99
C ASP A 350 20.84 4.29 9.68
N GLY A 351 19.73 3.54 9.64
CA GLY A 351 19.62 2.22 10.24
C GLY A 351 19.53 2.20 11.77
N ASN A 352 19.52 3.35 12.44
CA ASN A 352 19.43 3.44 13.89
C ASN A 352 18.00 3.17 14.36
N LEU A 353 17.79 2.01 14.99
CA LEU A 353 16.46 1.61 15.46
C LEU A 353 15.98 2.54 16.60
N ILE A 354 14.71 2.89 16.53
CA ILE A 354 14.03 3.66 17.60
C ILE A 354 13.14 2.74 18.44
N GLN A 355 12.90 3.13 19.68
CA GLN A 355 11.90 2.49 20.50
C GLN A 355 10.51 2.94 20.02
N ARG A 356 9.79 2.01 19.39
CA ARG A 356 8.40 2.20 18.99
C ARG A 356 7.48 1.59 20.06
N GLY A 357 6.41 2.29 20.42
CA GLY A 357 5.35 1.71 21.25
C GLY A 357 4.62 0.56 20.54
N PRO A 358 3.76 -0.18 21.27
CA PRO A 358 3.03 -1.31 20.72
C PRO A 358 2.19 -0.94 19.49
N ILE A 359 2.07 -1.90 18.56
CA ILE A 359 1.17 -1.83 17.39
C ILE A 359 -0.12 -2.55 17.73
N VAL A 360 -1.26 -1.97 17.35
CA VAL A 360 -2.56 -2.62 17.42
C VAL A 360 -3.06 -2.89 16.01
N VAL A 361 -3.38 -4.16 15.73
CA VAL A 361 -4.03 -4.57 14.49
C VAL A 361 -5.39 -5.18 14.81
N ALA A 362 -6.42 -4.89 14.01
CA ALA A 362 -7.77 -5.36 14.28
C ALA A 362 -8.50 -5.76 13.01
N ASN A 363 -9.36 -6.78 13.13
CA ASN A 363 -10.30 -7.21 12.11
C ASN A 363 -11.50 -7.92 12.72
N MET A 364 -12.72 -7.41 12.50
CA MET A 364 -13.99 -8.05 12.86
C MET A 364 -14.02 -8.58 14.31
N GLY A 365 -13.56 -7.76 15.29
CA GLY A 365 -13.51 -8.12 16.70
C GLY A 365 -12.37 -9.03 17.13
N SER A 366 -11.51 -9.47 16.19
CA SER A 366 -10.22 -10.10 16.50
C SER A 366 -9.12 -9.03 16.45
N GLU A 367 -8.21 -9.05 17.43
CA GLU A 367 -7.19 -8.04 17.58
C GLU A 367 -5.85 -8.67 17.96
N ALA A 368 -4.77 -8.01 17.64
CA ALA A 368 -3.47 -8.29 18.22
C ALA A 368 -2.77 -7.03 18.68
N LEU A 369 -2.11 -7.13 19.85
CA LEU A 369 -1.13 -6.18 20.33
C LEU A 369 0.26 -6.75 20.05
N ILE A 370 1.08 -6.00 19.32
CA ILE A 370 2.43 -6.38 18.94
C ILE A 370 3.40 -5.45 19.68
N ASP A 371 4.11 -5.98 20.65
CA ASP A 371 5.19 -5.30 21.39
C ASP A 371 6.41 -6.21 21.28
N TRP A 372 7.14 -6.03 20.17
CA TRP A 372 8.20 -6.95 19.75
C TRP A 372 9.21 -7.25 20.88
N PRO A 373 9.55 -8.53 21.13
CA PRO A 373 9.20 -9.73 20.31
C PRO A 373 7.89 -10.43 20.72
N TRP A 374 7.05 -9.79 21.51
CA TRP A 374 5.81 -10.36 22.03
C TRP A 374 4.60 -9.97 21.19
N LYS A 375 3.66 -10.89 21.07
CA LYS A 375 2.38 -10.66 20.42
C LYS A 375 1.26 -11.30 21.21
N LEU A 376 0.30 -10.48 21.65
CA LEU A 376 -0.90 -10.92 22.31
C LEU A 376 -2.05 -10.90 21.31
N ILE A 377 -2.74 -12.03 21.12
CA ILE A 377 -3.89 -12.14 20.21
C ILE A 377 -5.16 -12.35 21.02
N ARG A 378 -6.14 -11.48 20.81
CA ARG A 378 -7.53 -11.66 21.24
C ARG A 378 -8.36 -12.04 20.02
N ARG A 379 -8.99 -13.20 20.03
CA ARG A 379 -9.91 -13.64 18.96
C ARG A 379 -11.34 -13.30 19.34
N ALA A 380 -12.14 -12.86 18.38
CA ALA A 380 -13.59 -12.81 18.55
C ALA A 380 -14.10 -14.21 18.94
N SER A 381 -14.98 -14.26 19.91
CA SER A 381 -15.73 -15.50 20.16
C SER A 381 -16.55 -15.81 18.91
N LEU A 382 -16.43 -16.99 18.34
CA LEU A 382 -17.39 -17.43 17.33
C LEU A 382 -18.79 -17.27 17.96
N PRO A 383 -19.77 -16.68 17.25
CA PRO A 383 -21.12 -16.69 17.74
C PRO A 383 -21.49 -18.17 17.99
N VAL A 384 -21.84 -18.48 19.24
CA VAL A 384 -22.41 -19.80 19.58
C VAL A 384 -23.69 -19.85 18.76
N LEU A 385 -23.71 -20.73 17.75
CA LEU A 385 -24.95 -21.00 17.02
C LEU A 385 -25.96 -21.48 18.09
N PRO A 386 -27.15 -20.88 18.18
CA PRO A 386 -28.17 -21.39 19.08
C PRO A 386 -28.49 -22.83 18.69
N ASP A 387 -28.59 -23.71 19.70
CA ASP A 387 -28.93 -25.13 19.58
C ASP A 387 -30.25 -25.34 18.82
#